data_d892e2177a0536a2c299521dba921eb4
#
_entry.id   d892e2177a0536a2c299521dba921eb4
#
_cell.length_a   1.000
_cell.length_b   1.000
_cell.length_c   1.000
_cell.angle_alpha   90.00
_cell.angle_beta   90.00
_cell.angle_gamma   90.00
#
_symmetry.space_group_name_H-M   'P 1'
#
loop_
_entity.id
_entity.type
_entity.pdbx_description
1 polymer ?
#
loop_
_entity_poly.entity_id
_entity_poly.type
_entity_poly.pdbx_seq_one_letter_code
_entity_poly.pdbx_strand_id
1 'polypeptide(L)'
;MIKLYLKQAWTLIKQNKLFTSIYVVGTGLSIALTMTMFIIFYVKFAPIYPEYNRDRMLTIKAMKCYPKTNKESWNCNGGASYYLVDKMLKDLPHLEAIGAGTQDFMGNNTIALPDKKEVMEVNPYYADSGFWSVFSFRFLTGKPFTQADVDAGLPVAVLSESLAKRIFASTDVVGKYFTFNGKEFRVCGVVQDVSNATPDTAGDLWLPLFLHSWVSRTSEGEKLIGNVQIYMLAPTSADKEALRAEVQDVFRKYNLQTSEYENDLMQQPDDFWKSTFRKNSCEAPDWGELLKGLIYILLALLFIPAMNLSGMISSRMDHRLCELGVRRAYGATNKILLGQVLWENLGSV
;
A
#
# COMPACT_ATOMS: atom_id res chain seq x y z
N MET A 1 40.99 17.87 -20.64
CA MET A 1 39.79 18.12 -21.42
C MET A 1 38.56 18.33 -20.55
N ILE A 2 38.24 17.45 -19.60
CA ILE A 2 37.05 17.60 -18.70
C ILE A 2 36.98 18.93 -17.95
N LYS A 3 38.11 19.41 -17.39
CA LYS A 3 38.17 20.71 -16.71
C LYS A 3 37.85 21.92 -17.64
N LEU A 4 38.17 21.83 -18.92
CA LEU A 4 37.87 22.88 -19.90
C LEU A 4 36.35 22.89 -20.19
N TYR A 5 35.74 21.73 -20.39
CA TYR A 5 34.30 21.63 -20.60
C TYR A 5 33.49 22.11 -19.39
N LEU A 6 33.92 21.75 -18.18
CA LEU A 6 33.30 22.23 -16.94
C LEU A 6 33.39 23.76 -16.80
N LYS A 7 34.56 24.36 -17.17
CA LYS A 7 34.74 25.81 -17.15
C LYS A 7 33.86 26.51 -18.17
N GLN A 8 33.75 25.96 -19.38
CA GLN A 8 32.86 26.49 -20.42
C GLN A 8 31.39 26.38 -20.02
N ALA A 9 30.94 25.21 -19.49
CA ALA A 9 29.58 25.02 -18.96
C ALA A 9 29.28 26.04 -17.84
N TRP A 10 30.22 26.26 -16.91
CA TRP A 10 30.07 27.25 -15.84
C TRP A 10 29.91 28.67 -16.35
N THR A 11 30.63 29.02 -17.41
CA THR A 11 30.55 30.36 -18.04
C THR A 11 29.19 30.55 -18.72
N LEU A 12 28.67 29.53 -19.43
CA LEU A 12 27.34 29.55 -20.06
C LEU A 12 26.22 29.68 -19.01
N ILE A 13 26.34 28.97 -17.88
CA ILE A 13 25.41 29.09 -16.73
C ILE A 13 25.38 30.55 -16.23
N LYS A 14 26.52 31.18 -16.05
CA LYS A 14 26.59 32.57 -15.59
C LYS A 14 26.03 33.59 -16.57
N GLN A 15 26.16 33.34 -17.88
CA GLN A 15 25.63 34.23 -18.91
C GLN A 15 24.10 34.18 -19.01
N ASN A 16 23.49 33.00 -18.82
CA ASN A 16 22.06 32.82 -18.96
C ASN A 16 21.41 32.23 -17.70
N LYS A 17 21.58 32.94 -16.58
CA LYS A 17 21.14 32.47 -15.25
C LYS A 17 19.65 32.05 -15.19
N LEU A 18 18.76 32.86 -15.78
CA LEU A 18 17.32 32.60 -15.74
C LEU A 18 16.96 31.29 -16.47
N PHE A 19 17.43 31.14 -17.71
CA PHE A 19 17.18 29.96 -18.50
C PHE A 19 17.79 28.72 -17.85
N THR A 20 19.04 28.80 -17.41
CA THR A 20 19.70 27.68 -16.71
C THR A 20 18.95 27.27 -15.45
N SER A 21 18.47 28.26 -14.64
CA SER A 21 17.67 27.96 -13.45
C SER A 21 16.37 27.20 -13.82
N ILE A 22 15.66 27.65 -14.84
CA ILE A 22 14.42 26.98 -15.33
C ILE A 22 14.73 25.54 -15.75
N TYR A 23 15.83 25.31 -16.48
CA TYR A 23 16.22 23.95 -16.91
C TYR A 23 16.59 23.05 -15.74
N VAL A 24 17.41 23.54 -14.82
CA VAL A 24 17.84 22.76 -13.65
C VAL A 24 16.64 22.39 -12.77
N VAL A 25 15.79 23.40 -12.47
CA VAL A 25 14.59 23.18 -11.65
C VAL A 25 13.60 22.25 -12.38
N GLY A 26 13.32 22.48 -13.67
CA GLY A 26 12.40 21.65 -14.44
C GLY A 26 12.87 20.21 -14.57
N THR A 27 14.16 19.99 -14.85
CA THR A 27 14.73 18.64 -14.93
C THR A 27 14.75 17.97 -13.56
N GLY A 28 15.17 18.70 -12.51
CA GLY A 28 15.17 18.20 -11.14
C GLY A 28 13.79 17.81 -10.66
N LEU A 29 12.77 18.64 -10.95
CA LEU A 29 11.37 18.34 -10.62
C LEU A 29 10.88 17.09 -11.35
N SER A 30 11.18 16.95 -12.64
CA SER A 30 10.79 15.76 -13.43
C SER A 30 11.40 14.47 -12.87
N ILE A 31 12.69 14.51 -12.51
CA ILE A 31 13.37 13.36 -11.90
C ILE A 31 12.72 13.05 -10.54
N ALA A 32 12.50 14.05 -9.68
CA ALA A 32 11.89 13.87 -8.38
C ALA A 32 10.49 13.25 -8.48
N LEU A 33 9.63 13.75 -9.38
CA LEU A 33 8.29 13.21 -9.60
C LEU A 33 8.34 11.78 -10.14
N THR A 34 9.23 11.48 -11.07
CA THR A 34 9.39 10.12 -11.62
C THR A 34 9.85 9.14 -10.54
N MET A 35 10.81 9.54 -9.69
CA MET A 35 11.26 8.71 -8.57
C MET A 35 10.16 8.51 -7.53
N THR A 36 9.40 9.55 -7.21
CA THR A 36 8.26 9.45 -6.29
C THR A 36 7.22 8.46 -6.81
N MET A 37 6.86 8.54 -8.08
CA MET A 37 5.97 7.58 -8.72
C MET A 37 6.51 6.15 -8.64
N PHE A 38 7.78 5.96 -8.97
CA PHE A 38 8.43 4.65 -8.88
C PHE A 38 8.36 4.09 -7.45
N ILE A 39 8.64 4.91 -6.44
CA ILE A 39 8.57 4.50 -5.02
C ILE A 39 7.14 4.11 -4.64
N ILE A 40 6.12 4.90 -5.03
CA ILE A 40 4.71 4.59 -4.74
C ILE A 40 4.31 3.24 -5.33
N PHE A 41 4.66 2.96 -6.58
CA PHE A 41 4.38 1.67 -7.20
C PHE A 41 5.22 0.55 -6.60
N TYR A 42 6.51 0.78 -6.35
CA TYR A 42 7.38 -0.19 -5.72
C TYR A 42 6.80 -0.68 -4.38
N VAL A 43 6.35 0.25 -3.52
CA VAL A 43 5.72 -0.08 -2.23
C VAL A 43 4.48 -0.97 -2.37
N LYS A 44 3.71 -0.83 -3.45
CA LYS A 44 2.51 -1.64 -3.70
C LYS A 44 2.81 -3.07 -4.16
N PHE A 45 3.92 -3.30 -4.84
CA PHE A 45 4.25 -4.58 -5.46
C PHE A 45 5.36 -5.34 -4.77
N ALA A 46 6.34 -4.64 -4.18
CA ALA A 46 7.51 -5.27 -3.60
C ALA A 46 7.20 -6.03 -2.30
N PRO A 47 7.90 -7.13 -2.04
CA PRO A 47 7.85 -7.80 -0.75
C PRO A 47 8.57 -6.93 0.29
N ILE A 48 7.80 -6.26 1.15
CA ILE A 48 8.30 -5.35 2.19
C ILE A 48 7.96 -5.95 3.55
N TYR A 49 8.85 -5.78 4.54
CA TYR A 49 8.62 -6.20 5.92
C TYR A 49 7.33 -5.57 6.50
N PRO A 50 6.48 -6.36 7.15
CA PRO A 50 6.50 -7.81 7.38
C PRO A 50 5.77 -8.63 6.30
N GLU A 51 5.38 -8.03 5.19
CA GLU A 51 4.53 -8.56 4.13
C GLU A 51 5.36 -9.22 3.01
N TYR A 52 6.31 -10.09 3.38
CA TYR A 52 7.22 -10.71 2.40
C TYR A 52 6.54 -11.67 1.43
N ASN A 53 5.40 -12.28 1.83
CA ASN A 53 4.70 -13.31 1.07
C ASN A 53 3.60 -12.76 0.15
N ARG A 54 3.66 -11.48 -0.24
CA ARG A 54 2.62 -10.80 -1.05
C ARG A 54 2.29 -11.52 -2.36
N ASP A 55 3.25 -12.22 -2.94
CA ASP A 55 3.12 -12.96 -4.21
C ASP A 55 2.16 -14.15 -4.12
N ARG A 56 2.02 -14.76 -2.94
CA ARG A 56 1.15 -15.92 -2.68
C ARG A 56 0.01 -15.64 -1.70
N MET A 57 -0.24 -14.34 -1.39
CA MET A 57 -1.33 -13.91 -0.51
C MET A 57 -2.58 -13.55 -1.29
N LEU A 58 -3.73 -13.92 -0.72
CA LEU A 58 -5.06 -13.46 -1.09
C LEU A 58 -5.72 -12.72 0.07
N THR A 59 -6.51 -11.70 -0.23
CA THR A 59 -7.16 -10.87 0.80
C THR A 59 -8.65 -10.66 0.54
N ILE A 60 -9.44 -10.62 1.62
CA ILE A 60 -10.83 -10.15 1.62
C ILE A 60 -10.89 -8.95 2.55
N LYS A 61 -11.03 -7.73 2.00
CA LYS A 61 -11.01 -6.47 2.77
C LYS A 61 -12.40 -5.91 3.01
N ALA A 62 -13.35 -6.23 2.14
CA ALA A 62 -14.71 -5.76 2.26
C ALA A 62 -15.69 -6.72 1.59
N MET A 63 -16.92 -6.65 2.01
CA MET A 63 -18.02 -7.46 1.49
C MET A 63 -19.28 -6.61 1.34
N LYS A 64 -20.19 -7.09 0.49
CA LYS A 64 -21.55 -6.57 0.34
C LYS A 64 -22.56 -7.63 0.75
N CYS A 65 -23.66 -7.17 1.36
CA CYS A 65 -24.80 -8.00 1.64
C CYS A 65 -26.07 -7.27 1.23
N TYR A 66 -26.97 -7.96 0.57
CA TYR A 66 -28.26 -7.41 0.13
C TYR A 66 -29.37 -8.47 0.22
N PRO A 67 -30.64 -8.02 0.40
CA PRO A 67 -31.78 -8.92 0.42
C PRO A 67 -31.97 -9.61 -0.94
N LYS A 68 -32.24 -10.93 -0.93
CA LYS A 68 -32.50 -11.69 -2.16
C LYS A 68 -33.79 -11.27 -2.86
N THR A 69 -34.79 -10.82 -2.08
CA THR A 69 -36.10 -10.42 -2.59
C THR A 69 -36.08 -9.12 -3.39
N ASN A 70 -35.22 -8.17 -3.00
CA ASN A 70 -35.06 -6.89 -3.70
C ASN A 70 -33.64 -6.36 -3.49
N LYS A 71 -32.74 -6.65 -4.43
CA LYS A 71 -31.32 -6.26 -4.38
C LYS A 71 -31.09 -4.73 -4.41
N GLU A 72 -32.05 -3.94 -4.88
CA GLU A 72 -31.96 -2.50 -4.98
C GLU A 72 -32.49 -1.77 -3.73
N SER A 73 -33.21 -2.46 -2.84
CA SER A 73 -33.87 -1.84 -1.70
C SER A 73 -32.87 -1.25 -0.69
N TRP A 74 -31.84 -2.00 -0.36
CA TRP A 74 -30.73 -1.57 0.47
C TRP A 74 -29.56 -2.57 0.36
N ASN A 75 -28.38 -2.10 0.69
CA ASN A 75 -27.21 -2.95 0.84
C ASN A 75 -26.42 -2.54 2.09
N CYS A 76 -25.71 -3.48 2.67
CA CYS A 76 -24.76 -3.25 3.73
C CYS A 76 -23.36 -3.56 3.21
N ASN A 77 -22.45 -2.62 3.42
CA ASN A 77 -21.04 -2.77 3.08
C ASN A 77 -20.22 -2.73 4.36
N GLY A 78 -19.23 -3.58 4.47
CA GLY A 78 -18.34 -3.62 5.63
C GLY A 78 -17.16 -4.53 5.40
N GLY A 79 -16.35 -4.73 6.41
CA GLY A 79 -15.36 -5.80 6.44
C GLY A 79 -16.03 -7.18 6.42
N ALA A 80 -15.24 -8.21 6.53
CA ALA A 80 -15.72 -9.57 6.65
C ALA A 80 -16.10 -9.90 8.11
N SER A 81 -17.01 -10.85 8.31
CA SER A 81 -17.23 -11.46 9.62
C SER A 81 -16.11 -12.45 9.96
N TYR A 82 -15.66 -12.48 11.22
CA TYR A 82 -14.70 -13.48 11.68
C TYR A 82 -15.23 -14.92 11.56
N TYR A 83 -16.54 -15.07 11.52
CA TYR A 83 -17.20 -16.38 11.27
C TYR A 83 -16.68 -17.05 10.00
N LEU A 84 -16.33 -16.28 8.96
CA LEU A 84 -15.71 -16.81 7.74
C LEU A 84 -14.39 -17.52 8.03
N VAL A 85 -13.52 -16.93 8.83
CA VAL A 85 -12.24 -17.53 9.21
C VAL A 85 -12.46 -18.80 10.04
N ASP A 86 -13.29 -18.70 11.07
CA ASP A 86 -13.47 -19.79 12.04
C ASP A 86 -14.25 -21.00 11.49
N LYS A 87 -15.24 -20.77 10.63
CA LYS A 87 -16.17 -21.84 10.22
C LYS A 87 -16.12 -22.22 8.74
N MET A 88 -15.61 -21.34 7.88
CA MET A 88 -15.79 -21.56 6.45
C MET A 88 -14.48 -21.72 5.68
N LEU A 89 -13.41 -21.01 6.07
CA LEU A 89 -12.22 -20.92 5.24
C LEU A 89 -10.99 -21.65 5.80
N LYS A 90 -10.91 -21.91 7.10
CA LYS A 90 -9.71 -22.46 7.74
C LYS A 90 -9.28 -23.84 7.26
N ASP A 91 -10.21 -24.64 6.73
CA ASP A 91 -9.97 -26.02 6.33
C ASP A 91 -9.88 -26.21 4.80
N LEU A 92 -9.59 -25.12 4.05
CA LEU A 92 -9.44 -25.18 2.59
C LEU A 92 -8.15 -25.93 2.19
N PRO A 93 -8.22 -26.80 1.15
CA PRO A 93 -7.09 -27.65 0.75
C PRO A 93 -5.82 -26.89 0.34
N HIS A 94 -5.98 -25.75 -0.33
CA HIS A 94 -4.83 -24.93 -0.81
C HIS A 94 -4.53 -23.76 0.12
N LEU A 95 -4.87 -23.85 1.41
CA LEU A 95 -4.61 -22.85 2.42
C LEU A 95 -3.46 -23.29 3.33
N GLU A 96 -2.36 -22.52 3.37
CA GLU A 96 -1.25 -22.71 4.32
C GLU A 96 -1.52 -22.04 5.66
N ALA A 97 -1.97 -20.79 5.62
CA ALA A 97 -2.31 -20.01 6.80
C ALA A 97 -3.42 -19.01 6.50
N ILE A 98 -4.23 -18.71 7.53
CA ILE A 98 -5.27 -17.70 7.47
C ILE A 98 -5.22 -16.86 8.74
N GLY A 99 -5.38 -15.55 8.60
CA GLY A 99 -5.43 -14.62 9.71
C GLY A 99 -6.41 -13.50 9.45
N ALA A 100 -6.90 -12.91 10.51
CA ALA A 100 -7.78 -11.77 10.46
C ALA A 100 -7.27 -10.63 11.33
N GLY A 101 -7.55 -9.41 10.89
CA GLY A 101 -7.20 -8.22 11.66
C GLY A 101 -8.05 -7.02 11.30
N THR A 102 -8.00 -6.02 12.15
CA THR A 102 -8.65 -4.72 11.95
C THR A 102 -7.91 -3.62 12.68
N GLN A 103 -7.98 -2.41 12.15
CA GLN A 103 -7.50 -1.21 12.82
C GLN A 103 -8.67 -0.46 13.45
N ASP A 104 -8.45 0.15 14.59
CA ASP A 104 -9.40 1.07 15.18
C ASP A 104 -9.06 2.52 14.82
N PHE A 105 -9.72 3.03 13.80
CA PHE A 105 -9.56 4.40 13.33
C PHE A 105 -10.48 5.40 14.05
N MET A 106 -11.44 4.93 14.85
CA MET A 106 -12.48 5.78 15.44
C MET A 106 -12.27 6.07 16.93
N GLY A 107 -11.41 5.33 17.60
CA GLY A 107 -11.16 5.46 19.02
C GLY A 107 -10.13 6.53 19.34
N ASN A 108 -10.31 7.23 20.47
CA ASN A 108 -9.22 7.99 21.11
C ASN A 108 -8.27 7.00 21.78
N ASN A 109 -7.40 6.39 20.99
CA ASN A 109 -6.51 5.34 21.44
C ASN A 109 -5.30 5.92 22.15
N THR A 110 -5.27 5.80 23.47
CA THR A 110 -4.25 6.45 24.28
C THR A 110 -3.58 5.50 25.27
N ILE A 111 -2.29 5.71 25.49
CA ILE A 111 -1.50 5.06 26.53
C ILE A 111 -1.14 6.09 27.57
N ALA A 112 -1.41 5.77 28.85
CA ALA A 112 -0.95 6.55 30.00
C ALA A 112 0.53 6.23 30.26
N LEU A 113 1.38 7.26 30.28
CA LEU A 113 2.80 7.11 30.61
C LEU A 113 2.97 6.99 32.13
N PRO A 114 3.78 6.03 32.64
CA PRO A 114 3.87 5.72 34.07
C PRO A 114 4.25 6.90 34.97
N ASP A 115 5.10 7.81 34.46
CA ASP A 115 5.68 8.90 35.24
C ASP A 115 5.21 10.30 34.81
N LYS A 116 4.26 10.38 33.88
CA LYS A 116 3.79 11.64 33.32
C LYS A 116 2.25 11.68 33.36
N LYS A 117 1.69 12.83 33.67
CA LYS A 117 0.24 13.09 33.51
C LYS A 117 -0.17 13.21 32.02
N GLU A 118 0.73 12.85 31.13
CA GLU A 118 0.54 12.94 29.69
C GLU A 118 0.03 11.59 29.16
N VAL A 119 -0.95 11.66 28.29
CA VAL A 119 -1.40 10.54 27.48
C VAL A 119 -0.79 10.64 26.09
N MET A 120 -0.45 9.50 25.51
CA MET A 120 0.13 9.39 24.20
C MET A 120 -0.85 8.71 23.26
N GLU A 121 -1.16 9.34 22.15
CA GLU A 121 -1.94 8.69 21.08
C GLU A 121 -1.12 7.60 20.39
N VAL A 122 -1.79 6.49 20.09
CA VAL A 122 -1.21 5.30 19.46
C VAL A 122 -2.19 4.70 18.46
N ASN A 123 -1.66 3.95 17.49
CA ASN A 123 -2.43 3.25 16.46
C ASN A 123 -2.50 1.75 16.79
N PRO A 124 -3.58 1.27 17.44
CA PRO A 124 -3.74 -0.14 17.74
C PRO A 124 -4.15 -0.93 16.50
N TYR A 125 -3.63 -2.13 16.40
CA TYR A 125 -4.05 -3.14 15.44
C TYR A 125 -4.60 -4.34 16.21
N TYR A 126 -5.79 -4.80 15.89
CA TYR A 126 -6.41 -5.97 16.52
C TYR A 126 -6.27 -7.15 15.57
N ALA A 127 -5.68 -8.24 16.04
CA ALA A 127 -5.36 -9.41 15.24
C ALA A 127 -5.72 -10.72 15.93
N ASP A 128 -5.98 -11.75 15.15
CA ASP A 128 -6.05 -13.12 15.65
C ASP A 128 -4.64 -13.76 15.70
N SER A 129 -4.56 -15.01 16.15
CA SER A 129 -3.29 -15.72 16.17
C SER A 129 -2.77 -16.09 14.79
N GLY A 130 -3.67 -16.29 13.82
CA GLY A 130 -3.33 -16.63 12.45
C GLY A 130 -2.63 -15.50 11.71
N PHE A 131 -2.90 -14.26 12.07
CA PHE A 131 -2.23 -13.07 11.54
C PHE A 131 -0.70 -13.17 11.61
N TRP A 132 -0.17 -13.68 12.71
CA TRP A 132 1.27 -13.87 12.91
C TRP A 132 1.87 -14.99 12.03
N SER A 133 1.05 -15.93 11.59
CA SER A 133 1.46 -17.00 10.67
C SER A 133 1.47 -16.54 9.22
N VAL A 134 0.57 -15.63 8.85
CA VAL A 134 0.49 -15.06 7.50
C VAL A 134 1.59 -14.05 7.26
N PHE A 135 1.87 -13.17 8.25
CA PHE A 135 2.84 -12.09 8.15
C PHE A 135 4.14 -12.43 8.88
N SER A 136 5.27 -12.08 8.28
CA SER A 136 6.60 -12.43 8.77
C SER A 136 7.15 -11.37 9.72
N PHE A 137 6.55 -11.21 10.89
CA PHE A 137 7.03 -10.25 11.90
C PHE A 137 8.36 -10.71 12.52
N ARG A 138 9.28 -9.77 12.70
CA ARG A 138 10.56 -10.00 13.40
C ARG A 138 10.40 -9.61 14.86
N PHE A 139 10.32 -10.61 15.74
CA PHE A 139 10.33 -10.40 17.18
C PHE A 139 11.75 -10.09 17.67
N LEU A 140 11.89 -8.99 18.40
CA LEU A 140 13.15 -8.61 19.07
C LEU A 140 13.23 -9.29 20.42
N THR A 141 12.10 -9.35 21.17
CA THR A 141 11.97 -10.05 22.44
C THR A 141 10.58 -10.66 22.54
N GLY A 142 10.44 -11.75 23.29
CA GLY A 142 9.17 -12.42 23.49
C GLY A 142 8.65 -13.17 22.26
N LYS A 143 7.33 -13.29 22.18
CA LYS A 143 6.60 -14.02 21.14
C LYS A 143 5.20 -13.45 20.92
N PRO A 144 4.52 -13.77 19.81
CA PRO A 144 3.12 -13.37 19.60
C PRO A 144 2.21 -14.01 20.65
N PHE A 145 1.05 -13.40 20.87
CA PHE A 145 -0.02 -14.04 21.61
C PHE A 145 -0.57 -15.24 20.84
N THR A 146 -1.05 -16.24 21.58
CA THR A 146 -1.52 -17.51 21.06
C THR A 146 -3.03 -17.49 20.82
N GLN A 147 -3.57 -18.53 20.15
CA GLN A 147 -5.02 -18.70 20.01
C GLN A 147 -5.70 -18.81 21.37
N ALA A 148 -5.07 -19.48 22.34
CA ALA A 148 -5.59 -19.58 23.70
C ALA A 148 -5.72 -18.20 24.38
N ASP A 149 -4.75 -17.30 24.17
CA ASP A 149 -4.80 -15.93 24.69
C ASP A 149 -5.96 -15.15 24.05
N VAL A 150 -6.14 -15.31 22.72
CA VAL A 150 -7.25 -14.69 21.96
C VAL A 150 -8.60 -15.22 22.44
N ASP A 151 -8.72 -16.54 22.62
CA ASP A 151 -9.98 -17.19 23.04
C ASP A 151 -10.36 -16.83 24.47
N ALA A 152 -9.39 -16.73 25.35
CA ALA A 152 -9.59 -16.33 26.73
C ALA A 152 -9.81 -14.81 26.91
N GLY A 153 -9.63 -14.01 25.84
CA GLY A 153 -9.74 -12.55 25.91
C GLY A 153 -8.71 -11.93 26.85
N LEU A 154 -7.50 -12.52 26.94
CA LEU A 154 -6.48 -12.02 27.82
C LEU A 154 -5.98 -10.64 27.40
N PRO A 155 -5.79 -9.70 28.34
CA PRO A 155 -5.26 -8.37 28.04
C PRO A 155 -3.73 -8.44 27.85
N VAL A 156 -3.32 -9.00 26.73
CA VAL A 156 -1.91 -9.08 26.31
C VAL A 156 -1.69 -8.22 25.08
N ALA A 157 -0.46 -7.77 24.88
CA ALA A 157 -0.10 -6.93 23.76
C ALA A 157 1.30 -7.25 23.23
N VAL A 158 1.44 -7.12 21.90
CA VAL A 158 2.75 -7.01 21.23
C VAL A 158 2.98 -5.53 20.95
N LEU A 159 4.15 -4.99 21.26
CA LEU A 159 4.51 -3.60 21.03
C LEU A 159 5.48 -3.46 19.86
N SER A 160 5.44 -2.33 19.18
CA SER A 160 6.52 -1.92 18.29
C SER A 160 7.77 -1.53 19.10
N GLU A 161 8.94 -1.63 18.48
CA GLU A 161 10.22 -1.24 19.10
C GLU A 161 10.19 0.21 19.59
N SER A 162 9.72 1.11 18.75
CA SER A 162 9.60 2.54 19.08
C SER A 162 8.66 2.78 20.26
N LEU A 163 7.50 2.11 20.30
CA LEU A 163 6.55 2.25 21.39
C LEU A 163 7.10 1.70 22.70
N ALA A 164 7.76 0.53 22.67
CA ALA A 164 8.39 -0.07 23.85
C ALA A 164 9.44 0.88 24.45
N LYS A 165 10.30 1.49 23.59
CA LYS A 165 11.28 2.48 24.02
C LYS A 165 10.64 3.76 24.59
N ARG A 166 9.52 4.21 24.04
CA ARG A 166 8.82 5.42 24.52
C ARG A 166 8.17 5.21 25.89
N ILE A 167 7.61 4.02 26.16
CA ILE A 167 6.94 3.71 27.43
C ILE A 167 7.95 3.33 28.52
N PHE A 168 8.92 2.45 28.18
CA PHE A 168 9.77 1.78 29.15
C PHE A 168 11.26 2.11 29.04
N ALA A 169 11.66 2.94 28.09
CA ALA A 169 13.06 3.24 27.73
C ALA A 169 13.90 1.98 27.40
N SER A 170 13.27 0.85 27.04
CA SER A 170 13.89 -0.44 26.79
C SER A 170 13.07 -1.25 25.82
N THR A 171 13.67 -2.23 25.15
CA THR A 171 12.99 -3.26 24.36
C THR A 171 12.83 -4.58 25.12
N ASP A 172 13.54 -4.75 26.24
CA ASP A 172 13.39 -5.90 27.13
C ASP A 172 12.28 -5.61 28.17
N VAL A 173 11.05 -5.78 27.71
CA VAL A 173 9.84 -5.39 28.47
C VAL A 173 8.80 -6.49 28.56
N VAL A 174 9.13 -7.70 28.12
CA VAL A 174 8.19 -8.84 28.21
C VAL A 174 7.80 -9.09 29.65
N GLY A 175 6.50 -9.25 29.89
CA GLY A 175 5.91 -9.43 31.22
C GLY A 175 5.60 -8.14 31.97
N LYS A 176 6.07 -6.97 31.50
CA LYS A 176 5.70 -5.67 32.08
C LYS A 176 4.27 -5.28 31.71
N TYR A 177 3.70 -4.36 32.48
CA TYR A 177 2.34 -3.89 32.29
C TYR A 177 2.32 -2.41 31.90
N PHE A 178 1.32 -2.04 31.11
CA PHE A 178 1.04 -0.66 30.72
C PHE A 178 -0.47 -0.45 30.61
N THR A 179 -0.92 0.80 30.69
CA THR A 179 -2.35 1.14 30.61
C THR A 179 -2.69 1.68 29.23
N PHE A 180 -3.58 0.99 28.52
CA PHE A 180 -4.15 1.39 27.23
C PHE A 180 -5.65 1.58 27.38
N ASN A 181 -6.18 2.75 27.01
CA ASN A 181 -7.60 3.13 27.15
C ASN A 181 -8.17 2.81 28.53
N GLY A 182 -7.40 3.06 29.60
CA GLY A 182 -7.81 2.83 30.97
C GLY A 182 -7.79 1.36 31.42
N LYS A 183 -7.36 0.42 30.59
CA LYS A 183 -7.19 -1.01 30.92
C LYS A 183 -5.72 -1.38 30.96
N GLU A 184 -5.38 -2.28 31.88
CA GLU A 184 -4.01 -2.78 32.02
C GLU A 184 -3.76 -3.94 31.06
N PHE A 185 -2.63 -3.88 30.32
CA PHE A 185 -2.19 -4.90 29.39
C PHE A 185 -0.79 -5.37 29.73
N ARG A 186 -0.55 -6.68 29.58
CA ARG A 186 0.76 -7.30 29.76
C ARG A 186 1.46 -7.42 28.42
N VAL A 187 2.70 -6.98 28.32
CA VAL A 187 3.54 -7.13 27.13
C VAL A 187 3.94 -8.60 26.96
N CYS A 188 3.61 -9.22 25.82
CA CYS A 188 4.01 -10.59 25.48
C CYS A 188 5.15 -10.63 24.47
N GLY A 189 5.37 -9.57 23.71
CA GLY A 189 6.46 -9.48 22.74
C GLY A 189 6.70 -8.06 22.26
N VAL A 190 7.87 -7.86 21.69
CA VAL A 190 8.26 -6.61 20.99
C VAL A 190 8.73 -6.97 19.60
N VAL A 191 8.20 -6.28 18.59
CA VAL A 191 8.55 -6.47 17.18
C VAL A 191 9.30 -5.26 16.63
N GLN A 192 10.08 -5.48 15.59
CA GLN A 192 10.68 -4.40 14.81
C GLN A 192 9.58 -3.46 14.28
N ASP A 193 9.85 -2.16 14.23
CA ASP A 193 8.90 -1.17 13.72
C ASP A 193 8.42 -1.52 12.32
N VAL A 194 7.12 -1.35 12.10
CA VAL A 194 6.46 -1.55 10.81
C VAL A 194 6.24 -0.21 10.14
N SER A 195 6.52 -0.12 8.85
CA SER A 195 6.33 1.11 8.09
C SER A 195 4.85 1.37 7.80
N ASN A 196 4.43 2.64 7.84
CA ASN A 196 3.10 3.05 7.34
C ASN A 196 2.91 2.79 5.83
N ALA A 197 3.98 2.42 5.12
CA ALA A 197 3.92 1.96 3.74
C ALA A 197 3.28 0.57 3.59
N THR A 198 3.11 -0.17 4.69
CA THR A 198 2.41 -1.46 4.78
C THR A 198 1.17 -1.33 5.69
N PRO A 199 0.09 -0.66 5.22
CA PRO A 199 -1.05 -0.29 6.06
C PRO A 199 -1.80 -1.50 6.62
N ASP A 200 -1.74 -2.65 5.96
CA ASP A 200 -2.40 -3.88 6.40
C ASP A 200 -1.76 -4.51 7.65
N THR A 201 -0.56 -4.09 7.99
CA THR A 201 0.22 -4.61 9.13
C THR A 201 0.73 -3.53 10.08
N ALA A 202 0.63 -2.25 9.65
CA ALA A 202 1.13 -1.12 10.43
C ALA A 202 0.34 -0.94 11.74
N GLY A 203 1.06 -0.74 12.82
CA GLY A 203 0.51 -0.44 14.14
C GLY A 203 1.63 -0.10 15.12
N ASP A 204 1.29 0.61 16.19
CA ASP A 204 2.19 0.83 17.32
C ASP A 204 2.13 -0.32 18.32
N LEU A 205 0.93 -0.94 18.43
CA LEU A 205 0.69 -2.12 19.27
C LEU A 205 -0.31 -3.04 18.59
N TRP A 206 -0.17 -4.34 18.83
CA TRP A 206 -1.10 -5.38 18.38
C TRP A 206 -1.77 -6.05 19.56
N LEU A 207 -3.09 -6.16 19.50
CA LEU A 207 -3.96 -6.66 20.54
C LEU A 207 -4.78 -7.87 20.04
N PRO A 208 -5.18 -8.80 20.92
CA PRO A 208 -6.11 -9.87 20.55
C PRO A 208 -7.40 -9.33 19.94
N LEU A 209 -7.81 -9.93 18.83
CA LEU A 209 -8.89 -9.46 17.97
C LEU A 209 -10.21 -9.19 18.69
N PHE A 210 -10.60 -10.08 19.61
CA PHE A 210 -11.89 -9.98 20.32
C PHE A 210 -11.90 -8.98 21.50
N LEU A 211 -10.80 -8.27 21.73
CA LEU A 211 -10.79 -7.10 22.60
C LEU A 211 -11.37 -5.87 21.91
N HIS A 212 -11.51 -5.90 20.60
CA HIS A 212 -12.18 -4.85 19.83
C HIS A 212 -13.70 -5.01 19.95
N SER A 213 -14.39 -3.96 20.40
CA SER A 213 -15.83 -4.01 20.76
C SER A 213 -16.76 -4.35 19.58
N TRP A 214 -16.33 -4.08 18.36
CA TRP A 214 -17.14 -4.29 17.15
C TRP A 214 -16.81 -5.59 16.42
N VAL A 215 -15.94 -6.42 16.97
CA VAL A 215 -15.61 -7.72 16.39
C VAL A 215 -16.35 -8.83 17.14
N SER A 216 -17.16 -9.58 16.43
CA SER A 216 -17.89 -10.74 16.93
C SER A 216 -17.39 -12.04 16.27
N ARG A 217 -17.47 -13.13 17.04
CA ARG A 217 -17.22 -14.50 16.53
C ARG A 217 -18.39 -15.04 15.71
N THR A 218 -19.58 -14.49 15.93
CA THR A 218 -20.81 -14.94 15.24
C THR A 218 -21.19 -13.97 14.15
N SER A 219 -21.79 -14.51 13.10
CA SER A 219 -22.46 -13.70 12.07
C SER A 219 -23.83 -13.22 12.56
N GLU A 220 -24.32 -12.11 12.05
CA GLU A 220 -25.70 -11.67 12.26
C GLU A 220 -26.65 -12.44 11.29
N GLY A 221 -27.14 -13.59 11.73
CA GLY A 221 -27.98 -14.44 10.89
C GLY A 221 -27.21 -14.91 9.65
N GLU A 222 -27.76 -14.70 8.46
CA GLU A 222 -27.17 -15.09 7.18
C GLU A 222 -26.13 -14.08 6.62
N LYS A 223 -25.91 -12.95 7.30
CA LYS A 223 -25.00 -11.89 6.83
C LYS A 223 -23.56 -12.22 7.23
N LEU A 224 -22.66 -12.23 6.28
CA LEU A 224 -21.24 -12.47 6.51
C LEU A 224 -20.41 -11.18 6.64
N ILE A 225 -21.09 -10.06 6.84
CA ILE A 225 -20.46 -8.76 7.06
C ILE A 225 -20.02 -8.64 8.51
N GLY A 226 -18.90 -7.99 8.70
CA GLY A 226 -18.31 -7.68 10.01
C GLY A 226 -17.27 -6.57 9.89
N ASN A 227 -16.30 -6.58 10.78
CA ASN A 227 -15.29 -5.53 10.89
C ASN A 227 -13.86 -6.04 10.76
N VAL A 228 -13.64 -7.21 10.14
CA VAL A 228 -12.29 -7.72 9.96
C VAL A 228 -11.90 -7.78 8.48
N GLN A 229 -10.61 -7.69 8.24
CA GLN A 229 -9.97 -8.02 6.98
C GLN A 229 -9.37 -9.42 7.12
N ILE A 230 -9.49 -10.23 6.07
CA ILE A 230 -9.01 -11.61 6.05
C ILE A 230 -7.81 -11.70 5.11
N TYR A 231 -6.75 -12.33 5.60
CA TYR A 231 -5.53 -12.59 4.87
C TYR A 231 -5.31 -14.09 4.78
N MET A 232 -5.12 -14.60 3.58
CA MET A 232 -4.93 -16.01 3.29
C MET A 232 -3.60 -16.22 2.58
N LEU A 233 -2.85 -17.21 3.01
CA LEU A 233 -1.58 -17.57 2.42
C LEU A 233 -1.71 -18.91 1.73
N ALA A 234 -1.44 -18.96 0.43
CA ALA A 234 -1.33 -20.20 -0.33
C ALA A 234 0.07 -20.82 -0.13
N PRO A 235 0.22 -22.16 -0.21
CA PRO A 235 1.52 -22.83 -0.12
C PRO A 235 2.53 -22.33 -1.16
N THR A 236 2.06 -22.10 -2.38
CA THR A 236 2.88 -21.53 -3.47
C THR A 236 2.09 -20.46 -4.22
N SER A 237 2.80 -19.64 -5.00
CA SER A 237 2.14 -18.66 -5.88
C SER A 237 1.28 -19.33 -6.97
N ALA A 238 1.57 -20.59 -7.33
CA ALA A 238 0.78 -21.37 -8.29
C ALA A 238 -0.56 -21.83 -7.70
N ASP A 239 -0.61 -22.12 -6.40
CA ASP A 239 -1.81 -22.62 -5.71
C ASP A 239 -2.84 -21.50 -5.45
N LYS A 240 -2.44 -20.25 -5.65
CA LYS A 240 -3.26 -19.07 -5.36
C LYS A 240 -4.59 -19.05 -6.12
N GLU A 241 -4.59 -19.44 -7.40
CA GLU A 241 -5.81 -19.48 -8.19
C GLU A 241 -6.75 -20.63 -7.77
N ALA A 242 -6.19 -21.76 -7.34
CA ALA A 242 -6.97 -22.85 -6.76
C ALA A 242 -7.62 -22.40 -5.44
N LEU A 243 -6.88 -21.76 -4.55
CA LEU A 243 -7.41 -21.19 -3.31
C LEU A 243 -8.51 -20.15 -3.59
N ARG A 244 -8.34 -19.29 -4.59
CA ARG A 244 -9.35 -18.30 -5.01
C ARG A 244 -10.65 -19.00 -5.42
N ALA A 245 -10.55 -20.04 -6.24
CA ALA A 245 -11.70 -20.80 -6.71
C ALA A 245 -12.41 -21.52 -5.56
N GLU A 246 -11.67 -22.08 -4.60
CA GLU A 246 -12.23 -22.71 -3.39
C GLU A 246 -13.00 -21.72 -2.53
N VAL A 247 -12.45 -20.52 -2.28
CA VAL A 247 -13.15 -19.46 -1.54
C VAL A 247 -14.44 -19.08 -2.25
N GLN A 248 -14.40 -18.87 -3.57
CA GLN A 248 -15.60 -18.52 -4.34
C GLN A 248 -16.64 -19.65 -4.32
N ASP A 249 -16.22 -20.91 -4.35
CA ASP A 249 -17.12 -22.05 -4.25
C ASP A 249 -17.79 -22.15 -2.88
N VAL A 250 -17.06 -21.90 -1.79
CA VAL A 250 -17.62 -21.81 -0.43
C VAL A 250 -18.71 -20.75 -0.36
N PHE A 251 -18.46 -19.55 -0.87
CA PHE A 251 -19.46 -18.48 -0.90
C PHE A 251 -20.67 -18.81 -1.75
N ARG A 252 -20.44 -19.40 -2.93
CA ARG A 252 -21.52 -19.86 -3.80
C ARG A 252 -22.43 -20.87 -3.08
N LYS A 253 -21.83 -21.88 -2.42
CA LYS A 253 -22.56 -22.89 -1.66
C LYS A 253 -23.32 -22.27 -0.50
N TYR A 254 -22.69 -21.34 0.24
CA TYR A 254 -23.35 -20.64 1.34
C TYR A 254 -24.57 -19.86 0.85
N ASN A 255 -24.43 -19.05 -0.21
CA ASN A 255 -25.51 -18.27 -0.77
C ASN A 255 -26.68 -19.12 -1.32
N LEU A 256 -26.43 -20.36 -1.72
CA LEU A 256 -27.50 -21.30 -2.10
C LEU A 256 -28.32 -21.78 -0.89
N GLN A 257 -27.72 -21.81 0.29
CA GLN A 257 -28.36 -22.27 1.54
C GLN A 257 -29.11 -21.14 2.27
N THR A 258 -28.71 -19.88 2.05
CA THR A 258 -29.37 -18.71 2.66
C THR A 258 -30.70 -18.43 2.01
N SER A 259 -31.69 -17.95 2.77
CA SER A 259 -33.04 -17.65 2.32
C SER A 259 -33.30 -16.15 2.14
N GLU A 260 -32.74 -15.33 3.01
CA GLU A 260 -33.04 -13.90 3.11
C GLU A 260 -32.00 -13.01 2.43
N TYR A 261 -30.71 -13.37 2.59
CA TYR A 261 -29.61 -12.51 2.18
C TYR A 261 -28.64 -13.18 1.21
N GLU A 262 -28.10 -12.40 0.30
CA GLU A 262 -26.99 -12.76 -0.58
C GLU A 262 -25.74 -11.99 -0.17
N ASN A 263 -24.63 -12.67 0.00
CA ASN A 263 -23.33 -12.11 0.35
C ASN A 263 -22.44 -12.08 -0.89
N ASP A 264 -21.94 -10.90 -1.22
CA ASP A 264 -21.11 -10.65 -2.41
C ASP A 264 -19.69 -10.30 -2.00
N LEU A 265 -18.74 -11.05 -2.52
CA LEU A 265 -17.30 -10.81 -2.37
C LEU A 265 -16.78 -9.64 -3.21
N MET A 266 -17.61 -9.06 -4.09
CA MET A 266 -17.18 -7.96 -4.97
C MET A 266 -15.89 -8.30 -5.74
N GLN A 267 -15.86 -9.48 -6.38
CA GLN A 267 -14.74 -10.04 -7.12
C GLN A 267 -13.51 -10.44 -6.27
N GLN A 268 -13.60 -10.43 -4.94
CA GLN A 268 -12.56 -10.97 -4.07
C GLN A 268 -12.63 -12.50 -3.99
N PRO A 269 -11.59 -13.19 -3.45
CA PRO A 269 -10.39 -12.62 -2.84
C PRO A 269 -9.43 -12.03 -3.87
N ASP A 270 -8.83 -10.89 -3.53
CA ASP A 270 -7.84 -10.22 -4.36
C ASP A 270 -6.44 -10.75 -4.14
N ASP A 271 -5.60 -10.68 -5.19
CA ASP A 271 -4.17 -10.64 -4.98
C ASP A 271 -3.82 -9.46 -4.08
N PHE A 272 -2.83 -9.62 -3.21
CA PHE A 272 -2.45 -8.58 -2.25
C PHE A 272 -2.23 -7.21 -2.92
N TRP A 273 -1.50 -7.16 -4.03
CA TRP A 273 -1.24 -5.92 -4.76
C TRP A 273 -2.53 -5.31 -5.36
N LYS A 274 -3.47 -6.14 -5.84
CA LYS A 274 -4.76 -5.65 -6.39
C LYS A 274 -5.59 -4.98 -5.32
N SER A 275 -5.59 -5.53 -4.09
CA SER A 275 -6.35 -4.99 -2.97
C SER A 275 -5.96 -3.56 -2.63
N THR A 276 -4.70 -3.14 -2.89
CA THR A 276 -4.22 -1.77 -2.64
C THR A 276 -4.80 -0.73 -3.58
N PHE A 277 -5.47 -1.13 -4.66
CA PHE A 277 -6.12 -0.25 -5.64
C PHE A 277 -7.64 -0.15 -5.47
N ARG A 278 -8.23 -0.86 -4.49
CA ARG A 278 -9.66 -0.72 -4.19
C ARG A 278 -9.97 0.68 -3.67
N LYS A 279 -11.00 1.31 -4.24
CA LYS A 279 -11.56 2.55 -3.70
C LYS A 279 -12.42 2.20 -2.47
N ASN A 280 -12.14 2.83 -1.33
CA ASN A 280 -12.91 2.66 -0.08
C ASN A 280 -13.13 1.22 0.36
N SER A 281 -12.23 0.32 0.01
CA SER A 281 -12.32 -1.13 0.24
C SER A 281 -13.55 -1.82 -0.38
N CYS A 282 -14.60 -1.10 -0.72
CA CYS A 282 -15.93 -1.59 -1.09
C CYS A 282 -16.17 -1.74 -2.59
N GLU A 283 -15.26 -1.24 -3.45
CA GLU A 283 -15.43 -1.30 -4.89
C GLU A 283 -14.25 -2.01 -5.54
N ALA A 284 -14.55 -2.89 -6.49
CA ALA A 284 -13.51 -3.50 -7.31
C ALA A 284 -12.76 -2.40 -8.08
N PRO A 285 -11.43 -2.52 -8.28
CA PRO A 285 -10.67 -1.55 -9.03
C PRO A 285 -11.18 -1.45 -10.47
N ASP A 286 -11.49 -0.23 -10.92
CA ASP A 286 -11.70 0.03 -12.35
C ASP A 286 -10.34 0.16 -13.03
N TRP A 287 -9.89 -0.94 -13.64
CA TRP A 287 -8.61 -0.99 -14.33
C TRP A 287 -8.53 -0.03 -15.51
N GLY A 288 -9.66 0.28 -16.16
CA GLY A 288 -9.72 1.25 -17.26
C GLY A 288 -9.42 2.67 -16.77
N GLU A 289 -10.03 3.10 -15.68
CA GLU A 289 -9.76 4.40 -15.06
C GLU A 289 -8.34 4.49 -14.49
N LEU A 290 -7.88 3.45 -13.82
CA LEU A 290 -6.51 3.40 -13.28
C LEU A 290 -5.47 3.50 -14.39
N LEU A 291 -5.64 2.76 -15.49
CA LEU A 291 -4.73 2.80 -16.63
C LEU A 291 -4.74 4.18 -17.31
N LYS A 292 -5.91 4.78 -17.51
CA LYS A 292 -6.03 6.16 -18.03
C LYS A 292 -5.30 7.16 -17.13
N GLY A 293 -5.52 7.09 -15.82
CA GLY A 293 -4.84 7.94 -14.84
C GLY A 293 -3.32 7.79 -14.92
N LEU A 294 -2.82 6.57 -15.00
CA LEU A 294 -1.39 6.28 -15.16
C LEU A 294 -0.82 6.87 -16.45
N ILE A 295 -1.51 6.70 -17.57
CA ILE A 295 -1.10 7.26 -18.86
C ILE A 295 -1.04 8.79 -18.79
N TYR A 296 -2.05 9.46 -18.20
CA TYR A 296 -2.03 10.92 -18.07
C TYR A 296 -0.86 11.41 -17.22
N ILE A 297 -0.56 10.72 -16.13
CA ILE A 297 0.59 11.07 -15.27
C ILE A 297 1.90 10.88 -16.04
N LEU A 298 2.06 9.77 -16.76
CA LEU A 298 3.25 9.52 -17.59
C LEU A 298 3.41 10.58 -18.68
N LEU A 299 2.34 10.96 -19.36
CA LEU A 299 2.37 12.02 -20.37
C LEU A 299 2.76 13.37 -19.75
N ALA A 300 2.22 13.71 -18.59
CA ALA A 300 2.59 14.93 -17.87
C ALA A 300 4.07 14.94 -17.46
N LEU A 301 4.58 13.81 -16.95
CA LEU A 301 5.99 13.65 -16.58
C LEU A 301 6.94 13.76 -17.79
N LEU A 302 6.53 13.24 -18.96
CA LEU A 302 7.30 13.35 -20.19
C LEU A 302 7.23 14.76 -20.80
N PHE A 303 6.10 15.46 -20.61
CA PHE A 303 5.92 16.81 -21.17
C PHE A 303 6.90 17.82 -20.58
N ILE A 304 7.22 17.77 -19.30
CA ILE A 304 8.14 18.71 -18.65
C ILE A 304 9.57 18.63 -19.24
N PRO A 305 10.21 17.44 -19.35
CA PRO A 305 11.51 17.31 -20.02
C PRO A 305 11.44 17.70 -21.51
N ALA A 306 10.35 17.35 -22.21
CA ALA A 306 10.19 17.71 -23.61
C ALA A 306 10.14 19.24 -23.83
N MET A 307 9.42 19.97 -22.97
CA MET A 307 9.41 21.44 -22.98
C MET A 307 10.81 22.01 -22.72
N ASN A 308 11.53 21.45 -21.74
CA ASN A 308 12.90 21.85 -21.45
C ASN A 308 13.83 21.65 -22.68
N LEU A 309 13.76 20.47 -23.32
CA LEU A 309 14.52 20.18 -24.53
C LEU A 309 14.14 21.12 -25.68
N SER A 310 12.86 21.39 -25.89
CA SER A 310 12.37 22.30 -26.91
C SER A 310 12.96 23.72 -26.77
N GLY A 311 12.96 24.24 -25.54
CA GLY A 311 13.56 25.55 -25.25
C GLY A 311 15.07 25.60 -25.53
N MET A 312 15.79 24.50 -25.19
CA MET A 312 17.23 24.40 -25.47
C MET A 312 17.53 24.36 -26.97
N ILE A 313 16.73 23.59 -27.71
CA ILE A 313 16.83 23.50 -29.18
C ILE A 313 16.56 24.87 -29.82
N SER A 314 15.48 25.56 -29.40
CA SER A 314 15.15 26.91 -29.89
C SER A 314 16.30 27.91 -29.65
N SER A 315 16.86 27.96 -28.46
CA SER A 315 17.98 28.86 -28.14
C SER A 315 19.21 28.54 -28.99
N ARG A 316 19.55 27.29 -29.25
CA ARG A 316 20.66 26.90 -30.13
C ARG A 316 20.37 27.24 -31.60
N MET A 317 19.11 27.14 -32.01
CA MET A 317 18.69 27.46 -33.39
C MET A 317 18.84 28.97 -33.66
N ASP A 318 18.52 29.86 -32.70
CA ASP A 318 18.65 31.30 -32.87
C ASP A 318 20.08 31.69 -33.21
N HIS A 319 21.07 31.06 -32.59
CA HIS A 319 22.48 31.28 -32.92
C HIS A 319 22.91 30.76 -34.30
N ARG A 320 22.15 29.85 -34.90
CA ARG A 320 22.44 29.22 -36.20
C ARG A 320 21.56 29.71 -37.37
N LEU A 321 20.64 30.64 -37.10
CA LEU A 321 19.71 31.15 -38.11
C LEU A 321 20.48 31.74 -39.32
N CYS A 322 21.58 32.43 -39.09
CA CYS A 322 22.42 32.97 -40.16
C CYS A 322 23.04 31.85 -41.03
N GLU A 323 23.57 30.79 -40.41
CA GLU A 323 24.17 29.64 -41.12
C GLU A 323 23.13 28.89 -41.95
N LEU A 324 21.96 28.62 -41.37
CA LEU A 324 20.85 27.98 -42.06
C LEU A 324 20.29 28.83 -43.19
N GLY A 325 20.28 30.16 -43.02
CA GLY A 325 19.91 31.11 -44.06
C GLY A 325 20.87 31.09 -45.26
N VAL A 326 22.18 31.05 -45.02
CA VAL A 326 23.18 30.89 -46.09
C VAL A 326 23.00 29.57 -46.81
N ARG A 327 22.86 28.46 -46.14
CA ARG A 327 22.64 27.13 -46.76
C ARG A 327 21.36 27.09 -47.60
N ARG A 328 20.30 27.76 -47.15
CA ARG A 328 19.05 27.89 -47.90
C ARG A 328 19.23 28.71 -49.18
N ALA A 329 20.04 29.77 -49.12
CA ALA A 329 20.37 30.56 -50.27
C ALA A 329 21.18 29.78 -51.33
N TYR A 330 21.95 28.75 -50.88
CA TYR A 330 22.65 27.81 -51.76
C TYR A 330 21.79 26.63 -52.20
N GLY A 331 20.47 26.65 -51.96
CA GLY A 331 19.55 25.67 -52.52
C GLY A 331 19.23 24.46 -51.62
N ALA A 332 19.62 24.49 -50.34
CA ALA A 332 19.24 23.42 -49.39
C ALA A 332 17.74 23.42 -49.12
N THR A 333 17.10 22.25 -49.27
CA THR A 333 15.66 22.08 -49.04
C THR A 333 15.37 22.00 -47.50
N ASN A 334 14.17 22.38 -47.11
CA ASN A 334 13.75 22.32 -45.68
C ASN A 334 13.94 20.92 -45.08
N LYS A 335 13.73 19.85 -45.86
CA LYS A 335 13.91 18.45 -45.39
C LYS A 335 15.38 18.13 -45.09
N ILE A 336 16.32 18.62 -45.91
CA ILE A 336 17.75 18.44 -45.71
C ILE A 336 18.21 19.20 -44.48
N LEU A 337 17.78 20.46 -44.31
CA LEU A 337 18.11 21.28 -43.14
C LEU A 337 17.55 20.67 -41.86
N LEU A 338 16.32 20.21 -41.88
CA LEU A 338 15.67 19.56 -40.70
C LEU A 338 16.36 18.23 -40.37
N GLY A 339 16.69 17.40 -41.35
CA GLY A 339 17.42 16.16 -41.14
C GLY A 339 18.81 16.40 -40.56
N GLN A 340 19.52 17.42 -41.00
CA GLN A 340 20.84 17.78 -40.46
C GLN A 340 20.74 18.26 -38.99
N VAL A 341 19.79 19.15 -38.67
CA VAL A 341 19.57 19.64 -37.32
C VAL A 341 19.22 18.48 -36.36
N LEU A 342 18.37 17.56 -36.78
CA LEU A 342 18.03 16.38 -35.98
C LEU A 342 19.25 15.47 -35.78
N TRP A 343 20.05 15.22 -36.79
CA TRP A 343 21.23 14.36 -36.72
C TRP A 343 22.32 14.95 -35.81
N GLU A 344 22.57 16.27 -35.94
CA GLU A 344 23.56 16.97 -35.12
C GLU A 344 23.13 17.03 -33.63
N ASN A 345 21.83 17.16 -33.34
CA ASN A 345 21.34 17.11 -31.97
C ASN A 345 21.38 15.70 -31.36
N LEU A 346 21.18 14.63 -32.16
CA LEU A 346 21.31 13.25 -31.71
C LEU A 346 22.78 12.83 -31.46
N GLY A 347 23.73 13.40 -32.27
CA GLY A 347 25.17 13.12 -32.13
C GLY A 347 25.89 13.98 -31.06
N SER A 348 25.20 14.96 -30.47
CA SER A 348 25.75 15.84 -29.42
C SER A 348 25.31 15.47 -27.99
N VAL A 349 24.56 14.37 -27.83
CA VAL A 349 24.24 13.70 -26.59
C VAL A 349 25.23 12.57 -26.37
#